data_bdab5d4c2d792b81e2135b26eb864c99
#
_entry.id   bdab5d4c2d792b81e2135b26eb864c99
#
_cell.length_a   1.000
_cell.length_b   1.000
_cell.length_c   1.000
_cell.angle_alpha   90.00
_cell.angle_beta   90.00
_cell.angle_gamma   90.00
#
_symmetry.space_group_name_H-M   'P 1'
#
loop_
_entity.id
_entity.type
_entity.pdbx_description
1 polymer ?
#
loop_
_entity_poly.entity_id
_entity_poly.type
_entity_poly.pdbx_seq_one_letter_code
_entity_poly.pdbx_strand_id
1 'polypeptide(L)'
;MSRAKLLLLAALLVPMVASPIPAAAQDAAMKHSGSTGDHAMVPRELIGAWTLVRCDNVYPDGHRVELYGPHPEGMWLIDAQGDYMMQIVRAKRMPFAVNDKSKGTPDEYRAASMDSNAHFGHVSADAKVMHSQILHASFPNWDGKSGDSGYTINGDELTYRVAKPSSGAAEGAHGEVVWRRVRS
;
A
#
# COMPACT_ATOMS: atom_id res chain seq x y z
N MET A 1 -69.85 -26.13 -10.58
CA MET A 1 -69.03 -27.33 -10.90
C MET A 1 -67.72 -26.81 -11.52
N SER A 2 -66.67 -26.62 -10.72
CA SER A 2 -65.37 -26.12 -11.23
C SER A 2 -64.31 -27.14 -10.83
N ARG A 3 -63.62 -27.71 -11.81
CA ARG A 3 -62.57 -28.69 -11.64
C ARG A 3 -61.24 -27.97 -11.34
N ALA A 4 -60.71 -28.15 -10.12
CA ALA A 4 -59.38 -27.71 -9.77
C ALA A 4 -58.36 -28.64 -10.46
N LYS A 5 -57.42 -28.05 -11.23
CA LYS A 5 -56.25 -28.74 -11.79
C LYS A 5 -55.12 -28.70 -10.78
N LEU A 6 -54.76 -29.87 -10.26
CA LEU A 6 -53.61 -30.08 -9.42
C LEU A 6 -52.35 -30.11 -10.29
N LEU A 7 -51.45 -29.09 -10.16
CA LEU A 7 -50.14 -29.09 -10.80
C LEU A 7 -49.12 -29.78 -9.84
N LEU A 8 -48.66 -30.97 -10.24
CA LEU A 8 -47.55 -31.63 -9.61
C LEU A 8 -46.22 -30.91 -9.97
N LEU A 9 -45.59 -30.34 -9.00
CA LEU A 9 -44.24 -29.79 -9.15
C LEU A 9 -43.22 -30.94 -8.88
N ALA A 10 -42.62 -31.47 -9.95
CA ALA A 10 -41.52 -32.43 -9.84
C ALA A 10 -40.23 -31.70 -9.51
N ALA A 11 -39.74 -31.87 -8.31
CA ALA A 11 -38.41 -31.40 -7.89
C ALA A 11 -37.34 -32.33 -8.49
N LEU A 12 -36.59 -31.80 -9.47
CA LEU A 12 -35.37 -32.42 -9.99
C LEU A 12 -34.23 -32.21 -8.99
N LEU A 13 -33.89 -33.27 -8.26
CA LEU A 13 -32.65 -33.37 -7.51
C LEU A 13 -31.50 -33.52 -8.52
N VAL A 14 -30.67 -32.48 -8.70
CA VAL A 14 -29.42 -32.60 -9.41
C VAL A 14 -28.35 -33.07 -8.42
N PRO A 15 -27.70 -34.24 -8.64
CA PRO A 15 -26.60 -34.67 -7.78
C PRO A 15 -25.40 -33.75 -7.97
N MET A 16 -24.98 -33.07 -6.91
CA MET A 16 -23.77 -32.29 -6.85
C MET A 16 -22.58 -33.25 -6.87
N VAL A 17 -21.98 -33.42 -8.05
CA VAL A 17 -20.72 -34.17 -8.20
C VAL A 17 -19.61 -33.27 -7.71
N ALA A 18 -19.10 -33.57 -6.53
CA ALA A 18 -17.88 -32.95 -6.01
C ALA A 18 -16.68 -33.43 -6.85
N SER A 19 -16.16 -32.62 -7.71
CA SER A 19 -14.90 -32.88 -8.42
C SER A 19 -13.73 -32.81 -7.45
N PRO A 20 -12.86 -33.82 -7.38
CA PRO A 20 -11.66 -33.74 -6.56
C PRO A 20 -10.71 -32.67 -7.13
N ILE A 21 -10.31 -31.74 -6.27
CA ILE A 21 -9.27 -30.74 -6.60
C ILE A 21 -7.96 -31.51 -6.76
N PRO A 22 -7.24 -31.37 -7.90
CA PRO A 22 -5.99 -32.08 -8.09
C PRO A 22 -4.95 -31.63 -7.07
N ALA A 23 -4.26 -32.58 -6.45
CA ALA A 23 -3.24 -32.38 -5.40
C ALA A 23 -2.07 -31.47 -5.82
N ALA A 24 -1.90 -31.19 -7.11
CA ALA A 24 -0.89 -30.29 -7.64
C ALA A 24 -1.10 -28.79 -7.29
N ALA A 25 -2.29 -28.42 -6.81
CA ALA A 25 -2.56 -27.02 -6.42
C ALA A 25 -2.14 -26.71 -4.97
N GLN A 26 -1.79 -27.71 -4.17
CA GLN A 26 -1.38 -27.53 -2.78
C GLN A 26 0.13 -27.33 -2.62
N ASP A 27 0.94 -27.74 -3.59
CA ASP A 27 2.41 -27.58 -3.53
C ASP A 27 2.92 -26.20 -3.97
N ALA A 28 2.09 -25.36 -4.55
CA ALA A 28 2.47 -24.02 -4.97
C ALA A 28 2.51 -22.99 -3.81
N ALA A 29 1.90 -23.31 -2.67
CA ALA A 29 1.81 -22.40 -1.53
C ALA A 29 2.99 -22.52 -0.54
N MET A 30 3.95 -23.44 -0.76
CA MET A 30 5.00 -23.72 0.20
C MET A 30 6.42 -23.74 -0.35
N LYS A 31 6.66 -23.05 -1.47
CA LYS A 31 8.02 -22.74 -1.90
C LYS A 31 8.34 -21.27 -1.67
N HIS A 32 8.35 -20.84 -0.43
CA HIS A 32 9.28 -19.80 -0.01
C HIS A 32 10.67 -20.43 -0.04
N SER A 33 11.27 -20.40 -1.22
CA SER A 33 12.67 -20.73 -1.40
C SER A 33 13.47 -19.77 -0.54
N GLY A 34 13.99 -20.25 0.57
CA GLY A 34 15.01 -19.56 1.34
C GLY A 34 16.24 -19.34 0.45
N SER A 35 16.26 -18.22 -0.27
CA SER A 35 17.50 -17.68 -0.79
C SER A 35 18.25 -17.11 0.43
N THR A 36 19.25 -17.82 0.90
CA THR A 36 20.30 -17.28 1.78
C THR A 36 21.22 -16.37 0.97
N GLY A 37 20.65 -15.33 0.34
CA GLY A 37 21.38 -14.15 -0.06
C GLY A 37 21.55 -13.29 1.20
N ASP A 38 22.68 -12.63 1.29
CA ASP A 38 23.03 -11.64 2.32
C ASP A 38 22.00 -10.47 2.23
N HIS A 39 20.78 -10.72 2.76
CA HIS A 39 19.74 -9.71 2.81
C HIS A 39 20.16 -8.72 3.89
N ALA A 40 20.44 -7.49 3.50
CA ALA A 40 20.62 -6.40 4.43
C ALA A 40 19.48 -6.49 5.47
N MET A 41 19.86 -6.63 6.73
CA MET A 41 18.88 -6.81 7.80
C MET A 41 18.13 -5.50 8.03
N VAL A 42 16.91 -5.58 8.54
CA VAL A 42 16.20 -4.40 9.00
C VAL A 42 16.86 -3.90 10.29
N PRO A 43 17.42 -2.68 10.30
CA PRO A 43 17.91 -2.09 11.52
C PRO A 43 16.79 -1.96 12.56
N ARG A 44 17.09 -2.28 13.82
CA ARG A 44 16.10 -2.23 14.91
C ARG A 44 15.40 -0.88 15.04
N GLU A 45 16.10 0.20 14.70
CA GLU A 45 15.58 1.56 14.69
C GLU A 45 14.53 1.83 13.61
N LEU A 46 14.38 0.98 12.60
CA LEU A 46 13.30 1.08 11.62
C LEU A 46 12.06 0.29 12.04
N ILE A 47 12.22 -0.76 12.84
CA ILE A 47 11.12 -1.64 13.25
C ILE A 47 10.13 -0.90 14.13
N GLY A 48 8.83 -1.07 13.84
CA GLY A 48 7.74 -0.55 14.64
C GLY A 48 6.69 0.19 13.83
N ALA A 49 5.92 1.02 14.55
CA ALA A 49 4.87 1.84 13.98
C ALA A 49 5.31 3.30 13.89
N TRP A 50 4.97 3.92 12.76
CA TRP A 50 5.30 5.30 12.46
C TRP A 50 4.06 6.04 11.97
N THR A 51 3.83 7.27 12.45
CA THR A 51 2.80 8.18 11.95
C THR A 51 3.41 9.23 11.03
N LEU A 52 2.69 9.60 9.98
CA LEU A 52 3.16 10.60 9.03
C LEU A 52 3.21 11.99 9.67
N VAL A 53 4.28 12.72 9.40
CA VAL A 53 4.42 14.14 9.74
C VAL A 53 4.21 15.01 8.51
N ARG A 54 4.87 14.67 7.38
CA ARG A 54 4.72 15.36 6.10
C ARG A 54 5.19 14.50 4.94
N CYS A 55 4.70 14.84 3.76
CA CYS A 55 5.12 14.24 2.49
C CYS A 55 5.12 15.33 1.41
N ASP A 56 6.31 15.81 1.04
CA ASP A 56 6.49 16.98 0.19
C ASP A 56 7.34 16.66 -1.03
N ASN A 57 7.11 17.40 -2.12
CA ASN A 57 8.12 17.61 -3.15
C ASN A 57 8.94 18.84 -2.78
N VAL A 58 10.26 18.67 -2.73
CA VAL A 58 11.23 19.74 -2.45
C VAL A 58 11.96 20.08 -3.73
N TYR A 59 11.93 21.33 -4.12
CA TYR A 59 12.50 21.86 -5.36
C TYR A 59 13.92 22.39 -5.14
N PRO A 60 14.72 22.58 -6.22
CA PRO A 60 16.11 23.02 -6.08
C PRO A 60 16.29 24.38 -5.41
N ASP A 61 15.29 25.26 -5.50
CA ASP A 61 15.26 26.58 -4.84
C ASP A 61 14.82 26.51 -3.37
N GLY A 62 14.51 25.30 -2.89
CA GLY A 62 14.10 25.05 -1.51
C GLY A 62 12.60 25.18 -1.25
N HIS A 63 11.79 25.62 -2.23
CA HIS A 63 10.35 25.65 -1.99
C HIS A 63 9.78 24.23 -1.91
N ARG A 64 8.66 24.08 -1.21
CA ARG A 64 8.00 22.80 -0.93
C ARG A 64 6.58 22.80 -1.49
N VAL A 65 6.16 21.65 -2.02
CA VAL A 65 4.79 21.39 -2.40
C VAL A 65 4.28 20.21 -1.57
N GLU A 66 3.31 20.47 -0.71
CA GLU A 66 2.67 19.50 0.16
C GLU A 66 1.74 18.60 -0.66
N LEU A 67 2.12 17.34 -0.85
CA LEU A 67 1.37 16.43 -1.72
C LEU A 67 -0.01 16.07 -1.16
N TYR A 68 -0.11 15.97 0.16
CA TYR A 68 -1.34 15.57 0.84
C TYR A 68 -1.88 16.69 1.77
N GLY A 69 -1.43 17.93 1.54
CA GLY A 69 -1.81 19.10 2.32
C GLY A 69 -1.02 19.26 3.62
N PRO A 70 -1.32 20.31 4.42
CA PRO A 70 -0.48 20.74 5.55
C PRO A 70 -0.52 19.79 6.76
N HIS A 71 -1.54 18.95 6.85
CA HIS A 71 -1.72 17.99 7.95
C HIS A 71 -2.10 16.62 7.39
N PRO A 72 -1.19 15.97 6.64
CA PRO A 72 -1.48 14.66 6.10
C PRO A 72 -1.54 13.62 7.22
N GLU A 73 -2.30 12.56 7.00
CA GLU A 73 -2.37 11.44 7.91
C GLU A 73 -1.75 10.20 7.26
N GLY A 74 -1.17 9.34 8.07
CA GLY A 74 -0.59 8.10 7.55
C GLY A 74 -0.03 7.23 8.64
N MET A 75 0.11 5.97 8.30
CA MET A 75 0.75 4.98 9.15
C MET A 75 1.68 4.11 8.31
N TRP A 76 2.83 3.81 8.89
CA TRP A 76 3.78 2.87 8.34
C TRP A 76 4.14 1.86 9.43
N LEU A 77 3.93 0.59 9.17
CA LEU A 77 4.27 -0.52 10.05
C LEU A 77 5.40 -1.31 9.40
N ILE A 78 6.45 -1.57 10.16
CA ILE A 78 7.60 -2.38 9.73
C ILE A 78 7.82 -3.44 10.80
N ASP A 79 7.83 -4.69 10.42
CA ASP A 79 8.11 -5.79 11.34
C ASP A 79 9.60 -6.16 11.40
N ALA A 80 9.93 -7.13 12.23
CA ALA A 80 11.30 -7.57 12.44
C ALA A 80 11.90 -8.33 11.23
N GLN A 81 11.06 -8.80 10.31
CA GLN A 81 11.43 -9.46 9.09
C GLN A 81 11.62 -8.48 7.92
N GLY A 82 11.17 -7.23 8.10
CA GLY A 82 11.19 -6.19 7.08
C GLY A 82 9.93 -6.13 6.24
N ASP A 83 8.93 -6.93 6.56
CA ASP A 83 7.64 -6.78 5.91
C ASP A 83 7.00 -5.48 6.39
N TYR A 84 6.46 -4.73 5.46
CA TYR A 84 5.86 -3.44 5.80
C TYR A 84 4.52 -3.23 5.11
N MET A 85 3.71 -2.38 5.73
CA MET A 85 2.52 -1.79 5.16
C MET A 85 2.52 -0.30 5.44
N MET A 86 2.27 0.50 4.41
CA MET A 86 2.20 1.95 4.51
C MET A 86 0.93 2.48 3.85
N GLN A 87 0.32 3.47 4.50
CA GLN A 87 -0.74 4.28 3.91
C GLN A 87 -0.54 5.75 4.27
N ILE A 88 -0.72 6.61 3.28
CA ILE A 88 -0.74 8.07 3.39
C ILE A 88 -2.07 8.56 2.83
N VAL A 89 -2.70 9.51 3.52
CA VAL A 89 -3.94 10.12 3.07
C VAL A 89 -3.95 11.61 3.36
N ARG A 90 -4.65 12.37 2.53
CA ARG A 90 -5.02 13.74 2.82
C ARG A 90 -6.03 13.75 3.97
N ALA A 91 -5.81 14.55 5.02
CA ALA A 91 -6.68 14.56 6.21
C ALA A 91 -8.14 14.92 5.88
N LYS A 92 -8.34 15.86 4.96
CA LYS A 92 -9.69 16.24 4.51
C LYS A 92 -9.91 15.75 3.09
N ARG A 93 -10.63 14.65 2.93
CA ARG A 93 -11.02 14.10 1.64
C ARG A 93 -12.52 14.31 1.41
N MET A 94 -12.89 14.55 0.16
CA MET A 94 -14.29 14.59 -0.23
C MET A 94 -14.88 13.17 -0.20
N PRO A 95 -15.98 12.93 0.52
CA PRO A 95 -16.69 11.66 0.43
C PRO A 95 -17.36 11.52 -0.95
N PHE A 96 -17.61 10.29 -1.36
CA PHE A 96 -18.45 10.03 -2.52
C PHE A 96 -19.89 10.49 -2.23
N ALA A 97 -20.55 11.08 -3.21
CA ALA A 97 -21.92 11.55 -3.06
C ALA A 97 -22.91 10.40 -2.78
N VAL A 98 -22.60 9.21 -3.30
CA VAL A 98 -23.35 7.98 -3.06
C VAL A 98 -22.47 7.01 -2.25
N ASN A 99 -23.03 6.41 -1.20
CA ASN A 99 -22.33 5.40 -0.40
C ASN A 99 -22.28 4.04 -1.12
N ASP A 100 -21.77 4.06 -2.36
CA ASP A 100 -21.56 2.90 -3.22
C ASP A 100 -20.34 3.19 -4.08
N LYS A 101 -19.23 2.53 -3.78
CA LYS A 101 -17.94 2.74 -4.45
C LYS A 101 -18.01 2.48 -5.98
N SER A 102 -18.96 1.69 -6.44
CA SER A 102 -19.14 1.40 -7.89
C SER A 102 -19.84 2.51 -8.67
N LYS A 103 -20.39 3.52 -7.97
CA LYS A 103 -21.24 4.58 -8.56
C LYS A 103 -20.64 5.99 -8.41
N GLY A 104 -19.34 6.07 -8.23
CA GLY A 104 -18.66 7.37 -8.17
C GLY A 104 -18.56 8.03 -9.54
N THR A 105 -18.41 9.33 -9.52
CA THR A 105 -18.07 10.12 -10.72
C THR A 105 -16.57 10.01 -11.04
N PRO A 106 -16.13 10.30 -12.28
CA PRO A 106 -14.71 10.34 -12.62
C PRO A 106 -13.89 11.25 -11.70
N ASP A 107 -14.42 12.40 -11.30
CA ASP A 107 -13.73 13.35 -10.42
C ASP A 107 -13.59 12.81 -9.00
N GLU A 108 -14.60 12.11 -8.48
CA GLU A 108 -14.51 11.44 -7.17
C GLU A 108 -13.45 10.33 -7.16
N TYR A 109 -13.40 9.50 -8.22
CA TYR A 109 -12.36 8.48 -8.33
C TYR A 109 -10.97 9.11 -8.48
N ARG A 110 -10.84 10.17 -9.27
CA ARG A 110 -9.59 10.90 -9.42
C ARG A 110 -9.13 11.48 -8.08
N ALA A 111 -10.03 12.16 -7.35
CA ALA A 111 -9.73 12.70 -6.04
C ALA A 111 -9.33 11.61 -5.05
N ALA A 112 -10.07 10.51 -4.97
CA ALA A 112 -9.77 9.38 -4.09
C ALA A 112 -8.39 8.77 -4.39
N SER A 113 -8.01 8.68 -5.66
CA SER A 113 -6.69 8.20 -6.08
C SER A 113 -5.57 9.17 -5.74
N MET A 114 -5.76 10.46 -5.98
CA MET A 114 -4.72 11.49 -5.74
C MET A 114 -4.56 11.84 -4.26
N ASP A 115 -5.60 11.65 -3.45
CA ASP A 115 -5.60 11.97 -2.04
C ASP A 115 -5.17 10.80 -1.14
N SER A 116 -4.72 9.70 -1.74
CA SER A 116 -4.23 8.55 -0.99
C SER A 116 -3.10 7.83 -1.71
N ASN A 117 -2.21 7.26 -0.93
CA ASN A 117 -1.18 6.35 -1.39
C ASN A 117 -1.06 5.22 -0.37
N ALA A 118 -1.08 3.99 -0.85
CA ALA A 118 -0.85 2.82 -0.01
C ALA A 118 -0.01 1.81 -0.77
N HIS A 119 0.90 1.16 -0.07
CA HIS A 119 1.64 0.03 -0.61
C HIS A 119 2.17 -0.84 0.53
N PHE A 120 2.48 -2.06 0.19
CA PHE A 120 3.14 -3.00 1.07
C PHE A 120 4.24 -3.75 0.32
N GLY A 121 5.15 -4.30 1.08
CA GLY A 121 6.29 -5.00 0.51
C GLY A 121 7.34 -5.31 1.55
N HIS A 122 8.58 -5.27 1.13
CA HIS A 122 9.72 -5.60 1.96
C HIS A 122 10.70 -4.42 2.02
N VAL A 123 11.28 -4.18 3.18
CA VAL A 123 12.30 -3.16 3.40
C VAL A 123 13.47 -3.75 4.15
N SER A 124 14.65 -3.36 3.71
CA SER A 124 15.90 -3.56 4.45
C SER A 124 16.69 -2.27 4.42
N ALA A 125 17.71 -2.14 5.23
CA ALA A 125 18.56 -0.95 5.18
C ALA A 125 19.98 -1.25 5.64
N ASP A 126 20.91 -0.46 5.14
CA ASP A 126 22.23 -0.27 5.72
C ASP A 126 22.29 1.02 6.55
N ALA A 127 23.46 1.51 6.87
CA ALA A 127 23.61 2.69 7.75
C ALA A 127 23.00 3.99 7.19
N LYS A 128 22.73 4.11 5.89
CA LYS A 128 22.28 5.37 5.25
C LYS A 128 21.27 5.19 4.14
N VAL A 129 21.11 3.98 3.63
CA VAL A 129 20.25 3.68 2.49
C VAL A 129 19.24 2.63 2.90
N MET A 130 17.99 2.94 2.67
CA MET A 130 16.87 2.03 2.82
C MET A 130 16.55 1.46 1.44
N HIS A 131 16.50 0.15 1.34
CA HIS A 131 16.17 -0.63 0.15
C HIS A 131 14.74 -1.12 0.28
N SER A 132 13.88 -0.73 -0.62
CA SER A 132 12.48 -1.13 -0.61
C SER A 132 12.12 -1.94 -1.84
N GLN A 133 11.32 -2.98 -1.64
CA GLN A 133 10.66 -3.73 -2.69
C GLN A 133 9.15 -3.63 -2.47
N ILE A 134 8.46 -2.96 -3.37
CA ILE A 134 7.00 -2.84 -3.34
C ILE A 134 6.42 -4.10 -3.98
N LEU A 135 5.62 -4.85 -3.24
CA LEU A 135 4.89 -5.99 -3.80
C LEU A 135 3.64 -5.50 -4.54
N HIS A 136 2.81 -4.71 -3.87
CA HIS A 136 1.63 -4.09 -4.47
C HIS A 136 1.39 -2.69 -3.92
N ALA A 137 0.80 -1.83 -4.75
CA ALA A 137 0.50 -0.45 -4.43
C ALA A 137 -0.90 -0.03 -4.91
N SER A 138 -1.43 1.02 -4.30
CA SER A 138 -2.64 1.70 -4.80
C SER A 138 -2.43 2.38 -6.16
N PHE A 139 -1.18 2.69 -6.51
CA PHE A 139 -0.76 3.09 -7.85
C PHE A 139 -0.08 1.91 -8.54
N PRO A 140 -0.77 1.19 -9.47
CA PRO A 140 -0.31 -0.10 -10.01
C PRO A 140 1.06 -0.06 -10.69
N ASN A 141 1.48 1.13 -11.15
CA ASN A 141 2.80 1.29 -11.78
C ASN A 141 3.98 1.03 -10.82
N TRP A 142 3.72 0.95 -9.52
CA TRP A 142 4.72 0.64 -8.51
C TRP A 142 4.77 -0.85 -8.14
N ASP A 143 3.84 -1.65 -8.60
CA ASP A 143 3.84 -3.09 -8.34
C ASP A 143 5.14 -3.74 -8.82
N GLY A 144 5.78 -4.50 -7.95
CA GLY A 144 7.03 -5.19 -8.21
C GLY A 144 8.26 -4.27 -8.34
N LYS A 145 8.15 -2.96 -8.05
CA LYS A 145 9.29 -2.03 -8.14
C LYS A 145 10.15 -2.10 -6.88
N SER A 146 11.44 -1.97 -7.11
CA SER A 146 12.44 -1.77 -6.05
C SER A 146 13.04 -0.38 -6.17
N GLY A 147 13.50 0.17 -5.05
CA GLY A 147 14.12 1.47 -5.01
C GLY A 147 14.94 1.69 -3.75
N ASP A 148 15.92 2.58 -3.89
CA ASP A 148 16.81 3.00 -2.82
C ASP A 148 16.49 4.42 -2.39
N SER A 149 16.47 4.64 -1.09
CA SER A 149 16.20 5.95 -0.50
C SER A 149 17.21 6.25 0.60
N GLY A 150 17.92 7.35 0.48
CA GLY A 150 18.70 7.86 1.60
C GLY A 150 17.78 8.21 2.77
N TYR A 151 18.12 7.77 3.97
CA TYR A 151 17.35 8.05 5.16
C TYR A 151 18.18 8.54 6.33
N THR A 152 17.53 9.19 7.28
CA THR A 152 18.09 9.59 8.56
C THR A 152 17.08 9.37 9.67
N ILE A 153 17.55 8.98 10.86
CA ILE A 153 16.75 8.96 12.09
C ILE A 153 17.36 9.95 13.06
N ASN A 154 16.55 10.85 13.56
CA ASN A 154 16.91 11.81 14.59
C ASN A 154 15.91 11.74 15.74
N GLY A 155 16.27 11.06 16.82
CA GLY A 155 15.35 10.74 17.91
C GLY A 155 14.19 9.88 17.41
N ASP A 156 12.97 10.41 17.47
CA ASP A 156 11.75 9.72 17.01
C ASP A 156 11.36 10.07 15.58
N GLU A 157 12.14 10.86 14.87
CA GLU A 157 11.81 11.23 13.49
C GLU A 157 12.69 10.48 12.49
N LEU A 158 12.04 9.83 11.55
CA LEU A 158 12.62 9.20 10.37
C LEU A 158 12.30 10.07 9.16
N THR A 159 13.34 10.48 8.43
CA THR A 159 13.21 11.18 7.14
C THR A 159 13.84 10.33 6.05
N TYR A 160 13.13 10.14 4.93
CA TYR A 160 13.74 9.57 3.73
C TYR A 160 13.42 10.38 2.49
N ARG A 161 14.27 10.22 1.44
CA ARG A 161 14.17 10.96 0.18
C ARG A 161 13.94 10.05 -1.00
N VAL A 162 12.99 10.43 -1.84
CA VAL A 162 12.70 9.79 -3.12
C VAL A 162 13.28 10.65 -4.23
N ALA A 163 14.31 10.17 -4.90
CA ALA A 163 15.06 10.95 -5.88
C ALA A 163 14.23 11.36 -7.10
N LYS A 164 13.26 10.52 -7.52
CA LYS A 164 12.38 10.80 -8.67
C LYS A 164 10.93 10.52 -8.27
N PRO A 165 10.24 11.49 -7.66
CA PRO A 165 8.87 11.28 -7.24
C PRO A 165 7.91 11.14 -8.43
N SER A 166 6.97 10.19 -8.37
CA SER A 166 5.92 9.97 -9.39
C SER A 166 4.71 10.89 -9.19
N SER A 167 4.90 12.05 -8.60
CA SER A 167 3.82 12.97 -8.18
C SER A 167 3.68 14.20 -9.06
N GLY A 168 4.26 14.19 -10.27
CA GLY A 168 4.23 15.34 -11.19
C GLY A 168 5.20 16.46 -10.82
N ALA A 169 6.22 16.18 -10.02
CA ALA A 169 7.25 17.15 -9.69
C ALA A 169 8.07 17.56 -10.92
N ALA A 170 8.51 18.81 -10.95
CA ALA A 170 9.43 19.30 -11.98
C ALA A 170 10.81 18.65 -11.88
N GLU A 171 11.59 18.76 -12.94
CA GLU A 171 12.96 18.27 -12.98
C GLU A 171 13.80 18.83 -11.83
N GLY A 172 14.61 17.99 -11.21
CA GLY A 172 15.48 18.34 -10.08
C GLY A 172 14.79 18.35 -8.72
N ALA A 173 13.47 18.22 -8.65
CA ALA A 173 12.79 18.04 -7.37
C ALA A 173 12.97 16.61 -6.83
N HIS A 174 12.95 16.48 -5.51
CA HIS A 174 12.92 15.19 -4.83
C HIS A 174 11.74 15.12 -3.86
N GLY A 175 11.24 13.92 -3.61
CA GLY A 175 10.28 13.68 -2.53
C GLY A 175 10.99 13.63 -1.18
N GLU A 176 10.40 14.22 -0.16
CA GLU A 176 10.84 14.09 1.23
C GLU A 176 9.66 13.66 2.08
N VAL A 177 9.83 12.56 2.80
CA VAL A 177 8.79 12.01 3.67
C VAL A 177 9.34 11.93 5.08
N VAL A 178 8.57 12.46 6.03
CA VAL A 178 8.93 12.47 7.45
C VAL A 178 7.89 11.74 8.26
N TRP A 179 8.36 10.81 9.06
CA TRP A 179 7.58 9.98 9.94
C TRP A 179 7.99 10.18 11.39
N ARG A 180 7.06 10.01 12.31
CA ARG A 180 7.33 10.03 13.75
C ARG A 180 6.98 8.68 14.36
N ARG A 181 7.88 8.16 15.18
CA ARG A 181 7.68 6.90 15.87
C ARG A 181 6.45 6.97 16.79
N VAL A 182 5.61 5.95 16.72
CA VAL A 182 4.56 5.74 17.71
C VAL A 182 5.21 5.19 18.97
N ARG A 183 5.07 5.91 20.08
CA ARG A 183 5.51 5.41 21.39
C ARG A 183 4.38 4.60 22.00
N SER A 184 4.68 3.40 22.46
CA SER A 184 3.79 2.56 23.28
C SER A 184 3.80 3.03 24.72
#